data_7f498264b76d431b66eb621bc564dbe0
#
_entry.id   7f498264b76d431b66eb621bc564dbe0
#
_cell.length_a   1.000
_cell.length_b   1.000
_cell.length_c   1.000
_cell.angle_alpha   90.00
_cell.angle_beta   90.00
_cell.angle_gamma   90.00
#
_symmetry.space_group_name_H-M   'P 1'
#
loop_
_entity.id
_entity.type
_entity.pdbx_description
1 polymer ?
#
loop_
_entity_poly.entity_id
_entity_poly.type
_entity_poly.pdbx_seq_one_letter_code
_entity_poly.pdbx_strand_id
1 'polypeptide(L)'
;MALSAPLLAKKKVIEISLETVKGDGTTPATDIYVFDLKADPTDPFVERQGSGNVLGNDIGVLEGTHAAVVTFTTELRTTGSSGLNAGLAILLQACGIKKALEVYTPTSVYATQKTVAFAVYKDGLKQLIDGCMGTFTLSPDSGRLLFNFTFNGVWGAQSDATLAVPTYSAIKPLNWGHTSNAFSLDSQSIKMTNWTFDIGNTLTPRMTNGTITNYMITGRNPTMTMDVEADLDDGYSYNTKWLALAEVELSLAITDATDTATLAATKFQYKEIPHGDRDGILTHDLVGQFNRDADAGDDEFSLTIT
;
A
#
# COMPACT_ATOMS: atom_id res chain seq x y z
N MET A 1 22.07 -30.75 24.64
CA MET A 1 21.73 -30.34 23.29
C MET A 1 22.82 -29.39 22.78
N ALA A 2 23.37 -29.65 21.60
CA ALA A 2 24.24 -28.65 20.95
C ALA A 2 23.38 -27.43 20.55
N LEU A 3 23.88 -26.24 20.83
CA LEU A 3 23.22 -25.01 20.34
C LEU A 3 23.24 -25.00 18.80
N SER A 4 22.10 -24.75 18.17
CA SER A 4 22.04 -24.55 16.73
C SER A 4 22.83 -23.30 16.34
N ALA A 5 23.31 -23.23 15.09
CA ALA A 5 23.93 -22.02 14.56
C ALA A 5 22.96 -20.82 14.67
N PRO A 6 23.47 -19.61 14.94
CA PRO A 6 22.61 -18.44 15.04
C PRO A 6 21.98 -18.11 13.68
N LEU A 7 20.70 -17.74 13.67
CA LEU A 7 19.98 -17.29 12.47
C LEU A 7 20.29 -15.82 12.19
N LEU A 8 20.43 -15.48 10.90
CA LEU A 8 20.83 -14.14 10.48
C LEU A 8 19.60 -13.27 10.11
N ALA A 9 19.37 -12.21 10.86
CA ALA A 9 18.22 -11.32 10.69
C ALA A 9 18.13 -10.63 9.31
N LYS A 10 19.23 -10.49 8.57
CA LYS A 10 19.25 -9.89 7.22
C LYS A 10 18.78 -10.85 6.11
N LYS A 11 18.81 -12.17 6.38
CA LYS A 11 18.37 -13.18 5.41
C LYS A 11 16.85 -13.33 5.51
N LYS A 12 16.12 -12.53 4.77
CA LYS A 12 14.67 -12.53 4.71
C LYS A 12 14.18 -12.62 3.27
N VAL A 13 13.17 -13.46 3.05
CA VAL A 13 12.44 -13.57 1.79
C VAL A 13 10.97 -13.56 2.11
N ILE A 14 10.16 -12.99 1.24
CA ILE A 14 8.70 -13.00 1.34
C ILE A 14 8.11 -13.57 0.07
N GLU A 15 7.22 -14.53 0.22
CA GLU A 15 6.35 -15.04 -0.83
C GLU A 15 4.91 -14.65 -0.52
N ILE A 16 4.13 -14.40 -1.56
CA ILE A 16 2.75 -13.95 -1.45
C ILE A 16 1.85 -14.74 -2.41
N SER A 17 0.59 -14.89 -2.05
CA SER A 17 -0.46 -15.38 -2.97
C SER A 17 -1.81 -14.79 -2.59
N LEU A 18 -2.65 -14.52 -3.60
CA LEU A 18 -4.06 -14.20 -3.34
C LEU A 18 -4.76 -15.43 -2.80
N GLU A 19 -5.58 -15.24 -1.78
CA GLU A 19 -6.41 -16.30 -1.24
C GLU A 19 -7.65 -16.54 -2.09
N THR A 20 -8.00 -17.79 -2.31
CA THR A 20 -9.21 -18.20 -3.03
C THR A 20 -10.46 -17.92 -2.20
N VAL A 21 -10.38 -18.25 -0.92
CA VAL A 21 -11.35 -17.89 0.11
C VAL A 21 -10.62 -17.06 1.16
N LYS A 22 -11.22 -15.97 1.59
CA LYS A 22 -10.59 -15.05 2.53
C LYS A 22 -10.24 -15.72 3.85
N GLY A 23 -8.95 -15.74 4.19
CA GLY A 23 -8.43 -16.37 5.41
C GLY A 23 -8.32 -17.90 5.34
N ASP A 24 -8.21 -18.48 4.13
CA ASP A 24 -8.09 -19.94 3.95
C ASP A 24 -6.66 -20.46 4.03
N GLY A 25 -5.68 -19.56 4.17
CA GLY A 25 -4.28 -19.94 4.30
C GLY A 25 -3.68 -20.52 3.02
N THR A 26 -4.05 -19.97 1.85
CA THR A 26 -3.44 -20.36 0.58
C THR A 26 -1.91 -20.31 0.66
N THR A 27 -1.23 -21.36 0.21
CA THR A 27 0.24 -21.42 0.24
C THR A 27 0.83 -20.35 -0.66
N PRO A 28 1.61 -19.39 -0.13
CA PRO A 28 2.28 -18.36 -0.91
C PRO A 28 3.30 -18.95 -1.86
N ALA A 29 3.36 -18.41 -3.10
CA ALA A 29 4.22 -18.93 -4.16
C ALA A 29 4.78 -17.86 -5.12
N THR A 30 4.43 -16.59 -4.94
CA THR A 30 4.93 -15.49 -5.78
C THR A 30 5.97 -14.69 -5.01
N ASP A 31 7.17 -14.61 -5.55
CA ASP A 31 8.24 -13.80 -4.97
C ASP A 31 8.00 -12.31 -5.23
N ILE A 32 8.32 -11.50 -4.25
CA ILE A 32 8.36 -10.05 -4.41
C ILE A 32 9.63 -9.46 -3.81
N TYR A 33 10.22 -8.51 -4.53
CA TYR A 33 11.39 -7.78 -4.04
C TYR A 33 10.96 -6.65 -3.11
N VAL A 34 11.38 -6.73 -1.85
CA VAL A 34 10.96 -5.78 -0.80
C VAL A 34 12.15 -5.25 -0.02
N PHE A 35 11.96 -4.05 0.54
CA PHE A 35 12.88 -3.41 1.48
C PHE A 35 12.22 -3.31 2.85
N ASP A 36 12.99 -3.24 3.91
CA ASP A 36 12.57 -2.97 5.29
C ASP A 36 11.43 -3.88 5.80
N LEU A 37 11.45 -5.15 5.35
CA LEU A 37 10.45 -6.13 5.73
C LEU A 37 10.40 -6.34 7.25
N LYS A 38 9.23 -6.10 7.84
CA LYS A 38 8.88 -6.43 9.21
C LYS A 38 7.58 -7.23 9.20
N ALA A 39 7.53 -8.24 10.05
CA ALA A 39 6.34 -9.05 10.27
C ALA A 39 6.30 -9.39 11.75
N ASP A 40 5.38 -8.77 12.45
CA ASP A 40 5.30 -8.82 13.90
C ASP A 40 3.88 -9.22 14.34
N PRO A 41 3.77 -10.10 15.36
CA PRO A 41 2.48 -10.39 15.96
C PRO A 41 1.98 -9.17 16.73
N THR A 42 0.67 -8.95 16.67
CA THR A 42 -0.03 -8.00 17.54
C THR A 42 -0.87 -8.82 18.50
N ASP A 43 -0.53 -8.76 19.77
CA ASP A 43 -1.10 -9.67 20.75
C ASP A 43 -2.29 -9.02 21.49
N PRO A 44 -3.51 -9.55 21.32
CA PRO A 44 -4.66 -9.12 22.11
C PRO A 44 -4.66 -9.82 23.48
N PHE A 45 -3.53 -9.79 24.20
CA PHE A 45 -3.38 -10.40 25.52
C PHE A 45 -4.12 -9.58 26.57
N VAL A 46 -5.02 -10.21 27.29
CA VAL A 46 -5.77 -9.60 28.38
C VAL A 46 -5.18 -10.05 29.71
N GLU A 47 -4.60 -9.11 30.46
CA GLU A 47 -4.16 -9.35 31.82
C GLU A 47 -5.36 -9.59 32.75
N ARG A 48 -5.24 -10.57 33.61
CA ARG A 48 -6.26 -10.87 34.61
C ARG A 48 -5.70 -10.63 35.99
N GLN A 49 -6.41 -9.79 36.75
CA GLN A 49 -6.10 -9.52 38.14
C GLN A 49 -7.34 -9.89 38.99
N GLY A 50 -7.28 -11.03 39.63
CA GLY A 50 -8.37 -11.55 40.49
C GLY A 50 -8.25 -11.06 41.93
N SER A 51 -9.34 -11.19 42.68
CA SER A 51 -9.29 -11.03 44.15
C SER A 51 -8.57 -12.20 44.77
N GLY A 52 -7.54 -11.92 45.58
CA GLY A 52 -6.75 -12.93 46.27
C GLY A 52 -5.92 -12.33 47.37
N ASN A 53 -5.15 -13.14 48.07
CA ASN A 53 -4.25 -12.73 49.13
C ASN A 53 -2.82 -12.43 48.63
N VAL A 54 -2.62 -12.33 47.32
CA VAL A 54 -1.35 -12.06 46.66
C VAL A 54 -1.50 -10.85 45.70
N LEU A 55 -0.39 -10.14 45.47
CA LEU A 55 -0.35 -8.97 44.60
C LEU A 55 -0.04 -9.32 43.13
N GLY A 56 0.05 -10.60 42.79
CA GLY A 56 0.40 -11.04 41.44
C GLY A 56 -0.81 -11.14 40.47
N ASN A 57 -0.53 -11.11 39.20
CA ASN A 57 -1.51 -11.39 38.15
C ASN A 57 -1.80 -12.88 38.04
N ASP A 58 -3.01 -13.22 37.64
CA ASP A 58 -3.41 -14.57 37.24
C ASP A 58 -3.04 -14.84 35.80
N ILE A 59 -3.24 -16.06 35.30
CA ILE A 59 -2.98 -16.45 33.91
C ILE A 59 -3.82 -15.54 32.98
N GLY A 60 -3.16 -14.86 32.07
CA GLY A 60 -3.80 -14.04 31.06
C GLY A 60 -4.62 -14.87 30.06
N VAL A 61 -5.51 -14.21 29.35
CA VAL A 61 -6.30 -14.80 28.25
C VAL A 61 -6.08 -14.04 26.96
N LEU A 62 -6.31 -14.71 25.85
CA LEU A 62 -6.26 -14.11 24.53
C LEU A 62 -7.67 -13.66 24.11
N GLU A 63 -7.80 -12.45 23.60
CA GLU A 63 -9.02 -11.98 22.97
C GLU A 63 -8.98 -12.32 21.47
N GLY A 64 -9.60 -13.44 21.09
CA GLY A 64 -9.60 -13.92 19.72
C GLY A 64 -8.35 -14.69 19.33
N THR A 65 -7.89 -14.53 18.08
CA THR A 65 -6.67 -15.10 17.54
C THR A 65 -5.55 -14.06 17.50
N HIS A 66 -4.30 -14.52 17.46
CA HIS A 66 -3.17 -13.63 17.26
C HIS A 66 -3.31 -12.88 15.92
N ALA A 67 -3.25 -11.57 15.98
CA ALA A 67 -3.18 -10.72 14.79
C ALA A 67 -1.72 -10.50 14.40
N ALA A 68 -1.51 -10.01 13.17
CA ALA A 68 -0.20 -9.68 12.65
C ALA A 68 -0.22 -8.37 11.88
N VAL A 69 0.90 -7.66 11.92
CA VAL A 69 1.17 -6.52 11.06
C VAL A 69 2.39 -6.83 10.21
N VAL A 70 2.26 -6.69 8.88
CA VAL A 70 3.35 -6.85 7.93
C VAL A 70 3.58 -5.52 7.24
N THR A 71 4.79 -4.98 7.37
CA THR A 71 5.18 -3.72 6.73
C THR A 71 6.42 -3.92 5.87
N PHE A 72 6.42 -3.32 4.69
CA PHE A 72 7.56 -3.32 3.79
C PHE A 72 7.41 -2.24 2.73
N THR A 73 8.51 -1.94 2.07
CA THR A 73 8.56 -1.05 0.92
C THR A 73 8.90 -1.86 -0.34
N THR A 74 8.29 -1.53 -1.46
CA THR A 74 8.65 -2.11 -2.77
C THR A 74 8.62 -1.06 -3.86
N GLU A 75 9.34 -1.31 -4.95
CA GLU A 75 9.44 -0.40 -6.09
C GLU A 75 8.28 -0.61 -7.07
N LEU A 76 7.84 0.47 -7.71
CA LEU A 76 6.95 0.37 -8.86
C LEU A 76 7.71 -0.23 -10.05
N ARG A 77 7.45 -1.51 -10.31
CA ARG A 77 8.05 -2.27 -11.41
C ARG A 77 6.98 -2.79 -12.35
N THR A 78 7.25 -2.66 -13.64
CA THR A 78 6.43 -3.21 -14.72
C THR A 78 6.98 -4.54 -15.18
N THR A 79 6.31 -5.14 -16.16
CA THR A 79 6.77 -6.37 -16.84
C THR A 79 7.66 -6.08 -18.05
N GLY A 80 7.81 -4.81 -18.45
CA GLY A 80 8.47 -4.43 -19.70
C GLY A 80 7.62 -4.71 -20.95
N SER A 81 6.33 -4.98 -20.76
CA SER A 81 5.37 -5.27 -21.83
C SER A 81 3.95 -4.83 -21.43
N SER A 82 3.85 -3.56 -21.02
CA SER A 82 2.58 -2.90 -20.62
C SER A 82 1.82 -3.63 -19.50
N GLY A 83 2.52 -4.11 -18.50
CA GLY A 83 1.91 -4.79 -17.35
C GLY A 83 2.62 -4.50 -16.04
N LEU A 84 1.90 -4.61 -14.93
CA LEU A 84 2.46 -4.51 -13.60
C LEU A 84 3.11 -5.83 -13.17
N ASN A 85 4.22 -5.75 -12.43
CA ASN A 85 4.84 -6.94 -11.83
C ASN A 85 3.80 -7.75 -11.04
N ALA A 86 3.81 -9.09 -11.19
CA ALA A 86 2.80 -9.98 -10.64
C ALA A 86 2.64 -9.84 -9.12
N GLY A 87 3.75 -9.74 -8.38
CA GLY A 87 3.71 -9.55 -6.93
C GLY A 87 3.05 -8.22 -6.55
N LEU A 88 3.39 -7.12 -7.23
CA LEU A 88 2.79 -5.82 -6.96
C LEU A 88 1.29 -5.81 -7.31
N ALA A 89 0.88 -6.47 -8.41
CA ALA A 89 -0.53 -6.62 -8.78
C ALA A 89 -1.34 -7.38 -7.71
N ILE A 90 -0.75 -8.41 -7.07
CA ILE A 90 -1.35 -9.13 -5.93
C ILE A 90 -1.55 -8.20 -4.74
N LEU A 91 -0.52 -7.42 -4.37
CA LEU A 91 -0.58 -6.50 -3.22
C LEU A 91 -1.64 -5.42 -3.40
N LEU A 92 -1.72 -4.81 -4.59
CA LEU A 92 -2.75 -3.81 -4.88
C LEU A 92 -4.17 -4.40 -4.76
N GLN A 93 -4.40 -5.63 -5.24
CA GLN A 93 -5.70 -6.30 -5.08
C GLN A 93 -6.05 -6.54 -3.61
N ALA A 94 -5.07 -6.86 -2.77
CA ALA A 94 -5.27 -6.99 -1.33
C ALA A 94 -5.47 -5.66 -0.60
N CYS A 95 -5.18 -4.52 -1.26
CA CYS A 95 -5.53 -3.18 -0.80
C CYS A 95 -6.89 -2.69 -1.32
N GLY A 96 -7.77 -3.57 -1.79
CA GLY A 96 -9.10 -3.22 -2.26
C GLY A 96 -9.12 -2.58 -3.65
N ILE A 97 -8.18 -2.93 -4.50
CA ILE A 97 -8.12 -2.50 -5.89
C ILE A 97 -8.49 -3.68 -6.79
N LYS A 98 -9.40 -3.47 -7.71
CA LYS A 98 -9.71 -4.43 -8.77
C LYS A 98 -8.80 -4.20 -9.97
N LYS A 99 -8.36 -5.28 -10.60
CA LYS A 99 -7.62 -5.26 -11.86
C LYS A 99 -8.59 -5.61 -13.00
N ALA A 100 -8.65 -4.74 -14.02
CA ALA A 100 -9.34 -5.00 -15.27
C ALA A 100 -8.37 -4.73 -16.42
N LEU A 101 -7.83 -5.79 -17.04
CA LEU A 101 -6.66 -5.69 -17.91
C LEU A 101 -5.49 -5.07 -17.13
N GLU A 102 -4.92 -3.96 -17.57
CA GLU A 102 -3.85 -3.24 -16.87
C GLU A 102 -4.33 -1.92 -16.26
N VAL A 103 -5.64 -1.82 -15.97
CA VAL A 103 -6.26 -0.72 -15.25
C VAL A 103 -6.62 -1.18 -13.84
N TYR A 104 -6.13 -0.46 -12.86
CA TYR A 104 -6.29 -0.71 -11.43
C TYR A 104 -7.16 0.38 -10.83
N THR A 105 -8.39 0.03 -10.43
CA THR A 105 -9.35 0.96 -9.81
C THR A 105 -9.82 0.44 -8.46
N PRO A 106 -10.24 1.30 -7.54
CA PRO A 106 -10.78 0.89 -6.26
C PRO A 106 -11.99 -0.06 -6.40
N THR A 107 -12.30 -0.81 -5.34
CA THR A 107 -13.54 -1.58 -5.26
C THR A 107 -14.09 -1.58 -3.84
N SER A 108 -15.37 -1.24 -3.70
CA SER A 108 -16.13 -1.30 -2.46
C SER A 108 -16.89 -2.62 -2.30
N VAL A 109 -16.97 -3.43 -3.35
CA VAL A 109 -17.71 -4.70 -3.34
C VAL A 109 -16.87 -5.76 -2.62
N TYR A 110 -17.27 -6.15 -1.40
CA TYR A 110 -16.56 -7.12 -0.57
C TYR A 110 -16.27 -8.45 -1.30
N ALA A 111 -17.16 -8.92 -2.16
CA ALA A 111 -16.95 -10.16 -2.92
C ALA A 111 -15.79 -10.07 -3.93
N THR A 112 -15.49 -8.88 -4.45
CA THR A 112 -14.39 -8.64 -5.41
C THR A 112 -13.08 -8.27 -4.74
N GLN A 113 -13.12 -7.75 -3.50
CA GLN A 113 -11.92 -7.53 -2.70
C GLN A 113 -11.23 -8.87 -2.44
N LYS A 114 -9.91 -8.88 -2.46
CA LYS A 114 -9.07 -10.06 -2.25
C LYS A 114 -8.28 -9.91 -0.96
N THR A 115 -8.02 -11.02 -0.29
CA THR A 115 -7.03 -11.12 0.77
C THR A 115 -5.77 -11.77 0.23
N VAL A 116 -4.66 -11.53 0.88
CA VAL A 116 -3.35 -12.10 0.55
C VAL A 116 -2.82 -12.90 1.73
N ALA A 117 -2.21 -14.05 1.44
CA ALA A 117 -1.42 -14.80 2.39
C ALA A 117 0.06 -14.49 2.18
N PHE A 118 0.80 -14.36 3.28
CA PHE A 118 2.25 -14.15 3.30
C PHE A 118 2.96 -15.35 3.88
N ALA A 119 4.09 -15.75 3.28
CA ALA A 119 5.10 -16.58 3.88
C ALA A 119 6.38 -15.77 4.05
N VAL A 120 6.72 -15.47 5.29
CA VAL A 120 7.92 -14.71 5.65
C VAL A 120 8.99 -15.68 6.11
N TYR A 121 10.06 -15.81 5.33
CA TYR A 121 11.21 -16.64 5.65
C TYR A 121 12.28 -15.80 6.36
N LYS A 122 12.82 -16.31 7.45
CA LYS A 122 13.87 -15.69 8.27
C LYS A 122 14.93 -16.74 8.56
N ASP A 123 15.89 -16.96 7.66
CA ASP A 123 17.09 -17.84 7.80
C ASP A 123 16.84 -19.17 8.53
N GLY A 124 15.91 -19.97 8.02
CA GLY A 124 15.57 -21.29 8.61
C GLY A 124 14.20 -21.36 9.28
N LEU A 125 13.51 -20.23 9.42
CA LEU A 125 12.15 -20.15 9.92
C LEU A 125 11.21 -19.65 8.84
N LYS A 126 10.03 -20.24 8.76
CA LYS A 126 8.91 -19.78 7.90
C LYS A 126 7.73 -19.41 8.79
N GLN A 127 7.27 -18.18 8.67
CA GLN A 127 6.06 -17.68 9.31
C GLN A 127 4.96 -17.48 8.29
N LEU A 128 3.79 -18.07 8.52
CA LEU A 128 2.59 -17.85 7.72
C LEU A 128 1.73 -16.74 8.34
N ILE A 129 1.14 -15.91 7.50
CA ILE A 129 0.20 -14.86 7.91
C ILE A 129 -0.91 -14.82 6.86
N ASP A 130 -2.14 -15.06 7.28
CA ASP A 130 -3.27 -15.28 6.39
C ASP A 130 -4.34 -14.20 6.54
N GLY A 131 -5.28 -14.14 5.61
CA GLY A 131 -6.41 -13.22 5.66
C GLY A 131 -6.03 -11.75 5.63
N CYS A 132 -4.88 -11.42 5.03
CA CYS A 132 -4.34 -10.07 5.09
C CYS A 132 -5.04 -9.12 4.11
N MET A 133 -5.39 -7.94 4.59
CA MET A 133 -5.72 -6.77 3.79
C MET A 133 -4.84 -5.59 4.18
N GLY A 134 -4.63 -4.65 3.25
CA GLY A 134 -3.63 -3.60 3.43
C GLY A 134 -4.07 -2.21 3.03
N THR A 135 -3.18 -1.29 3.36
CA THR A 135 -3.14 0.08 2.86
C THR A 135 -1.75 0.38 2.30
N PHE A 136 -1.63 1.40 1.48
CA PHE A 136 -0.33 1.80 0.94
C PHE A 136 -0.23 3.30 0.72
N THR A 137 1.00 3.79 0.73
CA THR A 137 1.36 5.08 0.17
C THR A 137 2.28 4.88 -1.03
N LEU A 138 2.19 5.77 -2.01
CA LEU A 138 3.06 5.81 -3.19
C LEU A 138 3.74 7.17 -3.23
N SER A 139 5.07 7.19 -3.30
CA SER A 139 5.85 8.42 -3.34
C SER A 139 7.16 8.25 -4.13
N PRO A 140 7.72 9.32 -4.71
CA PRO A 140 9.06 9.30 -5.29
C PRO A 140 10.13 9.24 -4.20
N ASP A 141 11.18 8.47 -4.46
CA ASP A 141 12.40 8.42 -3.66
C ASP A 141 13.62 8.16 -4.54
N SER A 142 14.58 9.07 -4.52
CA SER A 142 15.90 8.90 -5.16
C SER A 142 15.81 8.41 -6.63
N GLY A 143 14.90 8.96 -7.42
CA GLY A 143 14.71 8.66 -8.84
C GLY A 143 13.83 7.43 -9.13
N ARG A 144 13.22 6.82 -8.15
CA ARG A 144 12.29 5.69 -8.27
C ARG A 144 10.98 5.98 -7.55
N LEU A 145 9.96 5.19 -7.81
CA LEU A 145 8.69 5.24 -7.10
C LEU A 145 8.60 4.09 -6.11
N LEU A 146 8.29 4.41 -4.86
CA LEU A 146 8.16 3.45 -3.78
C LEU A 146 6.72 3.34 -3.29
N PHE A 147 6.26 2.12 -3.19
CA PHE A 147 5.09 1.76 -2.42
C PHE A 147 5.51 1.38 -1.01
N ASN A 148 4.95 2.04 0.00
CA ASN A 148 5.05 1.62 1.39
C ASN A 148 3.75 0.92 1.77
N PHE A 149 3.82 -0.36 2.03
CA PHE A 149 2.67 -1.20 2.38
C PHE A 149 2.59 -1.46 3.88
N THR A 150 1.36 -1.46 4.39
CA THR A 150 1.02 -1.97 5.72
C THR A 150 -0.16 -2.93 5.58
N PHE A 151 0.04 -4.19 5.94
CA PHE A 151 -0.98 -5.23 5.94
C PHE A 151 -1.29 -5.68 7.35
N ASN A 152 -2.57 -5.87 7.65
CA ASN A 152 -3.04 -6.52 8.86
C ASN A 152 -3.60 -7.90 8.49
N GLY A 153 -3.26 -8.92 9.26
CA GLY A 153 -3.65 -10.29 9.02
C GLY A 153 -3.72 -11.12 10.29
N VAL A 154 -3.89 -12.41 10.11
CA VAL A 154 -3.93 -13.41 11.19
C VAL A 154 -2.58 -14.10 11.27
N TRP A 155 -1.98 -14.10 12.46
CA TRP A 155 -0.70 -14.76 12.71
C TRP A 155 -0.88 -16.28 12.70
N GLY A 156 -0.33 -16.92 11.69
CA GLY A 156 -0.43 -18.37 11.49
C GLY A 156 0.70 -19.15 12.12
N ALA A 157 0.84 -20.40 11.72
CA ALA A 157 1.86 -21.30 12.24
C ALA A 157 3.28 -20.89 11.79
N GLN A 158 4.23 -21.03 12.69
CA GLN A 158 5.66 -20.99 12.40
C GLN A 158 6.20 -22.41 12.23
N SER A 159 7.08 -22.60 11.27
CA SER A 159 7.74 -23.88 11.01
C SER A 159 9.20 -23.69 10.61
N ASP A 160 9.99 -24.75 10.77
CA ASP A 160 11.32 -24.80 10.21
C ASP A 160 11.23 -24.96 8.70
N ALA A 161 11.96 -24.14 7.95
CA ALA A 161 12.00 -24.21 6.49
C ALA A 161 13.33 -23.71 5.96
N THR A 162 13.83 -24.34 4.90
CA THR A 162 14.95 -23.79 4.13
C THR A 162 14.56 -22.43 3.57
N LEU A 163 15.50 -21.46 3.64
CA LEU A 163 15.28 -20.14 3.04
C LEU A 163 14.94 -20.30 1.55
N ALA A 164 13.81 -19.75 1.13
CA ALA A 164 13.42 -19.77 -0.28
C ALA A 164 14.46 -19.04 -1.12
N VAL A 165 14.67 -19.53 -2.36
CA VAL A 165 15.53 -18.87 -3.35
C VAL A 165 14.63 -18.10 -4.30
N PRO A 166 14.48 -16.76 -4.11
CA PRO A 166 13.53 -15.99 -4.87
C PRO A 166 13.98 -15.79 -6.33
N THR A 167 13.01 -15.70 -7.22
CA THR A 167 13.22 -15.34 -8.62
C THR A 167 12.67 -13.95 -8.88
N TYR A 168 13.54 -12.94 -8.85
CA TYR A 168 13.14 -11.56 -9.08
C TYR A 168 13.24 -11.17 -10.55
N SER A 169 12.30 -10.32 -11.01
CA SER A 169 12.39 -9.71 -12.33
C SER A 169 13.64 -8.83 -12.45
N ALA A 170 14.36 -8.97 -13.56
CA ALA A 170 15.51 -8.10 -13.89
C ALA A 170 15.10 -6.70 -14.37
N ILE A 171 13.80 -6.45 -14.58
CA ILE A 171 13.28 -5.16 -15.07
C ILE A 171 13.48 -4.09 -13.99
N LYS A 172 14.02 -2.95 -14.41
CA LYS A 172 14.27 -1.81 -13.53
C LYS A 172 12.95 -1.16 -13.11
N PRO A 173 12.91 -0.50 -11.93
CA PRO A 173 11.76 0.32 -11.55
C PRO A 173 11.60 1.51 -12.50
N LEU A 174 10.38 2.02 -12.64
CA LEU A 174 10.10 3.25 -13.39
C LEU A 174 10.88 4.42 -12.77
N ASN A 175 11.43 5.26 -13.65
CA ASN A 175 12.29 6.37 -13.24
C ASN A 175 11.47 7.65 -13.05
N TRP A 176 11.37 8.14 -11.81
CA TRP A 176 10.74 9.42 -11.51
C TRP A 176 11.39 10.62 -12.21
N GLY A 177 12.69 10.61 -12.41
CA GLY A 177 13.45 11.68 -13.06
C GLY A 177 13.51 11.59 -14.61
N HIS A 178 12.71 10.75 -15.26
CA HIS A 178 12.73 10.60 -16.70
C HIS A 178 12.13 11.81 -17.42
N THR A 179 12.75 12.25 -18.52
CA THR A 179 12.35 13.47 -19.25
C THR A 179 11.00 13.36 -19.96
N SER A 180 10.49 12.14 -20.16
CA SER A 180 9.17 11.88 -20.76
C SER A 180 8.03 11.83 -19.76
N ASN A 181 8.30 12.03 -18.47
CA ASN A 181 7.25 12.12 -17.47
C ASN A 181 6.37 13.36 -17.73
N ALA A 182 5.06 13.20 -17.62
CA ALA A 182 4.09 14.24 -17.85
C ALA A 182 3.13 14.35 -16.65
N PHE A 183 3.09 15.52 -16.06
CA PHE A 183 2.24 15.80 -14.90
C PHE A 183 1.32 16.95 -15.22
N SER A 184 0.02 16.73 -15.05
CA SER A 184 -0.98 17.75 -15.29
C SER A 184 -2.04 17.81 -14.19
N LEU A 185 -2.50 19.00 -13.91
CA LEU A 185 -3.57 19.32 -12.99
C LEU A 185 -4.51 20.32 -13.66
N ASP A 186 -5.78 19.97 -13.82
CA ASP A 186 -6.75 20.78 -14.60
C ASP A 186 -6.23 21.10 -16.01
N SER A 187 -5.63 20.10 -16.68
CA SER A 187 -5.00 20.23 -18.01
C SER A 187 -3.79 21.19 -18.06
N GLN A 188 -3.34 21.75 -16.93
CA GLN A 188 -2.12 22.54 -16.86
C GLN A 188 -0.92 21.64 -16.51
N SER A 189 0.19 21.84 -17.21
CA SER A 189 1.44 21.16 -16.87
C SER A 189 1.99 21.70 -15.55
N ILE A 190 2.15 20.83 -14.56
CA ILE A 190 2.67 21.19 -13.23
C ILE A 190 4.14 20.80 -13.08
N LYS A 191 4.88 21.58 -12.29
CA LYS A 191 6.26 21.29 -11.90
C LYS A 191 6.30 21.00 -10.42
N MET A 192 6.79 19.82 -10.06
CA MET A 192 6.93 19.38 -8.67
C MET A 192 8.14 18.48 -8.53
N THR A 193 8.68 18.38 -7.33
CA THR A 193 9.79 17.49 -7.01
C THR A 193 9.37 16.33 -6.13
N ASN A 194 8.32 16.52 -5.35
CA ASN A 194 7.83 15.51 -4.43
C ASN A 194 6.29 15.45 -4.40
N TRP A 195 5.79 14.27 -4.13
CA TRP A 195 4.36 14.03 -3.90
C TRP A 195 4.18 12.72 -3.14
N THR A 196 3.07 12.59 -2.47
CA THR A 196 2.68 11.35 -1.80
C THR A 196 1.21 11.10 -2.02
N PHE A 197 0.90 9.97 -2.63
CA PHE A 197 -0.46 9.44 -2.72
C PHE A 197 -0.68 8.45 -1.59
N ASP A 198 -1.76 8.58 -0.83
CA ASP A 198 -2.20 7.64 0.20
C ASP A 198 -3.61 7.15 -0.13
N ILE A 199 -3.78 5.83 -0.26
CA ILE A 199 -5.11 5.24 -0.47
C ILE A 199 -6.02 5.39 0.75
N GLY A 200 -5.46 5.53 1.95
CA GLY A 200 -6.19 5.81 3.19
C GLY A 200 -7.21 4.74 3.57
N ASN A 201 -6.88 3.45 3.41
CA ASN A 201 -7.76 2.35 3.80
C ASN A 201 -7.87 2.22 5.33
N THR A 202 -9.10 2.10 5.83
CA THR A 202 -9.40 1.71 7.21
C THR A 202 -9.55 0.19 7.29
N LEU A 203 -8.65 -0.46 8.03
CA LEU A 203 -8.62 -1.92 8.19
C LEU A 203 -9.29 -2.33 9.50
N THR A 204 -10.24 -3.26 9.41
CA THR A 204 -10.98 -3.77 10.58
C THR A 204 -10.91 -5.29 10.61
N PRO A 205 -10.61 -5.93 11.76
CA PRO A 205 -10.65 -7.38 11.88
C PRO A 205 -12.11 -7.89 11.77
N ARG A 206 -12.30 -8.91 10.96
CA ARG A 206 -13.57 -9.65 10.91
C ARG A 206 -13.52 -10.77 11.92
N MET A 207 -14.29 -10.62 12.99
CA MET A 207 -14.41 -11.64 14.03
C MET A 207 -15.61 -12.55 13.77
N THR A 208 -15.40 -13.85 13.86
CA THR A 208 -16.45 -14.86 13.78
C THR A 208 -16.30 -15.81 14.95
N ASN A 209 -17.33 -15.92 15.75
CA ASN A 209 -17.35 -16.76 16.97
C ASN A 209 -16.16 -16.48 17.93
N GLY A 210 -15.79 -15.19 18.08
CA GLY A 210 -14.68 -14.77 18.94
C GLY A 210 -13.29 -14.95 18.36
N THR A 211 -13.15 -15.33 17.09
CA THR A 211 -11.89 -15.51 16.38
C THR A 211 -11.76 -14.54 15.21
N ILE A 212 -10.60 -13.95 15.00
CA ILE A 212 -10.31 -13.16 13.79
C ILE A 212 -10.13 -14.15 12.62
N THR A 213 -10.94 -14.04 11.59
CA THR A 213 -10.85 -14.89 10.39
C THR A 213 -10.08 -14.23 9.26
N ASN A 214 -10.24 -12.93 9.10
CA ASN A 214 -9.51 -12.11 8.13
C ASN A 214 -9.71 -10.63 8.46
N TYR A 215 -8.97 -9.75 7.78
CA TYR A 215 -9.22 -8.32 7.83
C TYR A 215 -10.13 -7.86 6.69
N MET A 216 -10.76 -6.71 6.88
CA MET A 216 -11.68 -6.07 5.92
C MET A 216 -11.32 -4.60 5.78
N ILE A 217 -11.52 -4.05 4.59
CA ILE A 217 -11.50 -2.62 4.35
C ILE A 217 -12.91 -2.09 4.61
N THR A 218 -13.07 -1.25 5.63
CA THR A 218 -14.35 -0.67 6.05
C THR A 218 -14.51 0.79 5.65
N GLY A 219 -13.43 1.43 5.25
CA GLY A 219 -13.39 2.80 4.75
C GLY A 219 -12.20 3.04 3.85
N ARG A 220 -12.30 4.02 2.97
CA ARG A 220 -11.23 4.48 2.10
C ARG A 220 -11.33 6.00 1.98
N ASN A 221 -10.20 6.68 2.09
CA ASN A 221 -10.11 8.14 1.94
C ASN A 221 -8.83 8.50 1.19
N PRO A 222 -8.81 8.34 -0.15
CA PRO A 222 -7.62 8.61 -0.92
C PRO A 222 -7.28 10.10 -0.91
N THR A 223 -6.03 10.39 -0.59
CA THR A 223 -5.48 11.74 -0.50
C THR A 223 -4.14 11.85 -1.20
N MET A 224 -3.77 13.06 -1.59
CA MET A 224 -2.47 13.33 -2.17
C MET A 224 -1.92 14.65 -1.66
N THR A 225 -0.62 14.66 -1.39
CA THR A 225 0.16 15.87 -1.13
C THR A 225 1.16 16.10 -2.25
N MET A 226 1.39 17.34 -2.66
CA MET A 226 2.29 17.72 -3.76
C MET A 226 2.95 19.04 -3.48
N ASP A 227 4.25 19.19 -3.82
CA ASP A 227 5.03 20.43 -3.74
C ASP A 227 5.05 21.17 -5.10
N VAL A 228 3.93 21.68 -5.56
CA VAL A 228 3.80 22.29 -6.89
C VAL A 228 4.42 23.69 -6.90
N GLU A 229 5.21 24.05 -7.92
CA GLU A 229 5.69 25.43 -8.09
C GLU A 229 4.52 26.38 -8.24
N ALA A 230 4.57 27.51 -7.52
CA ALA A 230 3.55 28.54 -7.59
C ALA A 230 3.57 29.21 -8.98
N ASP A 231 2.42 29.41 -9.57
CA ASP A 231 2.23 30.19 -10.79
C ASP A 231 1.54 31.51 -10.49
N LEU A 232 1.62 32.43 -11.43
CA LEU A 232 0.84 33.67 -11.35
C LEU A 232 -0.65 33.39 -11.46
N ASP A 233 -1.45 34.18 -10.77
CA ASP A 233 -2.91 33.99 -10.72
C ASP A 233 -3.58 34.08 -12.12
N ASP A 234 -2.98 34.81 -13.06
CA ASP A 234 -3.39 34.89 -14.46
C ASP A 234 -3.11 33.58 -15.24
N GLY A 235 -2.13 32.77 -14.80
CA GLY A 235 -1.81 31.47 -15.40
C GLY A 235 -2.74 30.38 -14.89
N TYR A 236 -2.66 30.11 -13.61
CA TYR A 236 -3.51 29.14 -12.92
C TYR A 236 -3.72 29.50 -11.45
N SER A 237 -4.94 29.88 -11.09
CA SER A 237 -5.27 30.27 -9.73
C SER A 237 -5.69 29.09 -8.87
N TYR A 238 -4.75 28.51 -8.11
CA TYR A 238 -5.03 27.50 -7.09
C TYR A 238 -6.00 28.01 -6.04
N ASN A 239 -5.84 29.29 -5.61
CA ASN A 239 -6.68 29.90 -4.60
C ASN A 239 -8.15 30.03 -5.05
N THR A 240 -8.40 30.47 -6.29
CA THR A 240 -9.76 30.56 -6.85
C THR A 240 -10.43 29.20 -6.92
N LYS A 241 -9.70 28.17 -7.35
CA LYS A 241 -10.22 26.78 -7.41
C LYS A 241 -10.55 26.25 -6.03
N TRP A 242 -9.68 26.50 -5.05
CA TRP A 242 -9.90 26.08 -3.66
C TRP A 242 -11.11 26.78 -3.03
N LEU A 243 -11.24 28.11 -3.18
CA LEU A 243 -12.38 28.87 -2.68
C LEU A 243 -13.71 28.45 -3.34
N ALA A 244 -13.66 28.07 -4.61
CA ALA A 244 -14.83 27.56 -5.34
C ALA A 244 -15.16 26.10 -5.02
N LEU A 245 -14.34 25.41 -4.21
CA LEU A 245 -14.43 23.95 -3.99
C LEU A 245 -14.45 23.17 -5.31
N ALA A 246 -13.69 23.64 -6.30
CA ALA A 246 -13.68 23.06 -7.62
C ALA A 246 -13.06 21.65 -7.63
N GLU A 247 -13.65 20.76 -8.40
CA GLU A 247 -13.08 19.47 -8.74
C GLU A 247 -12.30 19.62 -10.06
N VAL A 248 -11.07 19.11 -10.10
CA VAL A 248 -10.16 19.23 -11.23
C VAL A 248 -9.62 17.88 -11.64
N GLU A 249 -9.23 17.73 -12.89
CA GLU A 249 -8.58 16.51 -13.38
C GLU A 249 -7.12 16.48 -12.95
N LEU A 250 -6.66 15.32 -12.45
CA LEU A 250 -5.26 15.03 -12.13
C LEU A 250 -4.76 13.90 -13.03
N SER A 251 -3.58 14.06 -13.62
CA SER A 251 -2.89 12.99 -14.35
C SER A 251 -1.38 13.05 -14.09
N LEU A 252 -0.83 11.97 -13.57
CA LEU A 252 0.58 11.78 -13.32
C LEU A 252 1.07 10.59 -14.14
N ALA A 253 1.65 10.84 -15.31
CA ALA A 253 2.21 9.83 -16.18
C ALA A 253 3.73 9.73 -15.96
N ILE A 254 4.18 8.57 -15.51
CA ILE A 254 5.58 8.22 -15.29
C ILE A 254 5.98 7.19 -16.33
N THR A 255 6.90 7.57 -17.21
CA THR A 255 7.25 6.81 -18.40
C THR A 255 8.73 6.40 -18.36
N ASP A 256 9.01 5.18 -18.78
CA ASP A 256 10.36 4.78 -19.18
C ASP A 256 10.41 4.49 -20.70
N ALA A 257 11.42 3.75 -21.16
CA ALA A 257 11.57 3.44 -22.58
C ALA A 257 10.48 2.49 -23.14
N THR A 258 9.74 1.77 -22.28
CA THR A 258 8.83 0.68 -22.68
C THR A 258 7.43 0.83 -22.13
N ASP A 259 7.30 1.26 -20.88
CA ASP A 259 6.03 1.27 -20.16
C ASP A 259 5.73 2.66 -19.57
N THR A 260 4.46 2.96 -19.43
CA THR A 260 3.97 4.16 -18.73
C THR A 260 3.02 3.76 -17.61
N ALA A 261 3.27 4.23 -16.40
CA ALA A 261 2.32 4.16 -15.30
C ALA A 261 1.64 5.51 -15.12
N THR A 262 0.33 5.55 -15.28
CA THR A 262 -0.47 6.77 -15.12
C THR A 262 -1.39 6.65 -13.91
N LEU A 263 -1.17 7.49 -12.90
CA LEU A 263 -2.12 7.73 -11.82
C LEU A 263 -3.02 8.90 -12.24
N ALA A 264 -4.32 8.65 -12.38
CA ALA A 264 -5.28 9.64 -12.83
C ALA A 264 -6.53 9.71 -11.95
N ALA A 265 -7.12 10.90 -11.89
CA ALA A 265 -8.40 11.15 -11.25
C ALA A 265 -9.16 12.24 -12.04
N THR A 266 -10.45 12.04 -12.24
CA THR A 266 -11.33 13.04 -12.90
C THR A 266 -11.77 14.14 -11.93
N LYS A 267 -11.85 13.82 -10.63
CA LYS A 267 -12.36 14.72 -9.59
C LYS A 267 -11.42 14.79 -8.39
N PHE A 268 -10.30 15.46 -8.58
CA PHE A 268 -9.39 15.84 -7.52
C PHE A 268 -9.79 17.18 -6.94
N GLN A 269 -9.88 17.32 -5.61
CA GLN A 269 -10.32 18.53 -4.95
C GLN A 269 -9.30 18.99 -3.90
N TYR A 270 -8.94 20.27 -3.96
CA TYR A 270 -8.01 20.87 -2.99
C TYR A 270 -8.66 20.97 -1.62
N LYS A 271 -7.98 20.46 -0.61
CA LYS A 271 -8.31 20.64 0.83
C LYS A 271 -7.55 21.80 1.42
N GLU A 272 -6.26 21.87 1.14
CA GLU A 272 -5.35 22.89 1.67
C GLU A 272 -4.37 23.29 0.57
N ILE A 273 -3.98 24.59 0.60
CA ILE A 273 -3.03 25.18 -0.36
C ILE A 273 -1.97 26.05 0.38
N PRO A 274 -1.29 25.53 1.42
CA PRO A 274 -0.27 26.32 2.11
C PRO A 274 0.86 26.72 1.16
N HIS A 275 1.47 27.87 1.44
CA HIS A 275 2.68 28.28 0.73
C HIS A 275 3.89 27.55 1.31
N GLY A 276 4.75 27.04 0.43
CA GLY A 276 6.02 26.42 0.75
C GLY A 276 7.20 27.19 0.17
N ASP A 277 8.38 26.80 0.56
CA ASP A 277 9.66 27.26 -0.01
C ASP A 277 10.50 26.05 -0.36
N ARG A 278 10.93 25.98 -1.60
CA ARG A 278 11.84 24.94 -2.09
C ARG A 278 13.09 25.63 -2.67
N ASP A 279 14.12 25.68 -1.86
CA ASP A 279 15.40 26.28 -2.24
C ASP A 279 15.26 27.73 -2.78
N GLY A 280 14.36 28.54 -2.20
CA GLY A 280 14.07 29.90 -2.62
C GLY A 280 13.03 30.03 -3.75
N ILE A 281 12.46 28.91 -4.19
CA ILE A 281 11.33 28.89 -5.14
C ILE A 281 10.02 28.76 -4.36
N LEU A 282 9.10 29.71 -4.60
CA LEU A 282 7.78 29.65 -3.97
C LEU A 282 7.01 28.44 -4.52
N THR A 283 6.50 27.61 -3.61
CA THR A 283 5.65 26.46 -3.91
C THR A 283 4.29 26.57 -3.22
N HIS A 284 3.34 25.78 -3.70
CA HIS A 284 2.14 25.42 -2.97
C HIS A 284 2.26 23.97 -2.52
N ASP A 285 2.23 23.72 -1.22
CA ASP A 285 2.21 22.37 -0.66
C ASP A 285 0.75 21.88 -0.64
N LEU A 286 0.28 21.51 -1.83
CA LEU A 286 -1.11 21.14 -2.04
C LEU A 286 -1.47 19.88 -1.28
N VAL A 287 -2.58 19.90 -0.58
CA VAL A 287 -3.24 18.71 -0.03
C VAL A 287 -4.59 18.57 -0.70
N GLY A 288 -4.85 17.44 -1.32
CA GLY A 288 -6.12 17.18 -1.99
C GLY A 288 -6.67 15.80 -1.70
N GLN A 289 -7.94 15.64 -2.02
CA GLN A 289 -8.67 14.38 -1.93
C GLN A 289 -9.19 13.97 -3.30
N PHE A 290 -9.40 12.67 -3.46
CA PHE A 290 -9.97 12.08 -4.66
C PHE A 290 -11.46 11.83 -4.41
N ASN A 291 -12.31 12.48 -5.18
CA ASN A 291 -13.75 12.31 -5.11
C ASN A 291 -14.23 11.29 -6.13
N ARG A 292 -15.35 10.63 -5.86
CA ARG A 292 -16.01 9.77 -6.85
C ARG A 292 -16.48 10.59 -8.05
N ASP A 293 -16.36 10.04 -9.24
CA ASP A 293 -16.85 10.66 -10.46
C ASP A 293 -18.31 10.31 -10.74
N ALA A 294 -18.64 9.02 -10.70
CA ALA A 294 -19.99 8.52 -10.90
C ALA A 294 -20.72 8.22 -9.59
N ASP A 295 -22.05 8.18 -9.64
CA ASP A 295 -22.87 7.81 -8.48
C ASP A 295 -22.62 6.39 -7.97
N ALA A 296 -22.17 5.49 -8.86
CA ALA A 296 -21.79 4.12 -8.49
C ALA A 296 -20.53 4.05 -7.63
N GLY A 297 -19.66 5.08 -7.69
CA GLY A 297 -18.37 5.12 -7.00
C GLY A 297 -17.36 4.11 -7.54
N ASP A 298 -16.28 3.86 -6.76
CA ASP A 298 -15.17 2.98 -7.12
C ASP A 298 -14.37 3.47 -8.35
N ASP A 299 -14.37 4.78 -8.57
CA ASP A 299 -13.76 5.50 -9.68
C ASP A 299 -13.00 6.76 -9.24
N GLU A 300 -12.71 6.87 -7.94
CA GLU A 300 -12.02 8.01 -7.34
C GLU A 300 -10.65 8.25 -7.98
N PHE A 301 -9.98 7.18 -8.38
CA PHE A 301 -8.72 7.22 -9.11
C PHE A 301 -8.54 5.95 -9.95
N SER A 302 -7.61 6.00 -10.88
CA SER A 302 -7.12 4.84 -11.62
C SER A 302 -5.60 4.84 -11.70
N LEU A 303 -4.98 3.66 -11.62
CA LEU A 303 -3.60 3.43 -11.98
C LEU A 303 -3.60 2.55 -13.24
N THR A 304 -3.12 3.10 -14.36
CA THR A 304 -3.09 2.41 -15.65
C THR A 304 -1.65 2.16 -16.07
N ILE A 305 -1.36 0.96 -16.57
CA ILE A 305 -0.05 0.60 -17.14
C ILE A 305 -0.23 0.37 -18.64
N THR A 306 0.54 1.10 -19.45
CA THR A 306 0.48 1.03 -20.92
C THR A 306 1.86 0.88 -21.54
#